data_1f1c846a2a56cad2dfd6147854372606
#
_entry.id   1f1c846a2a56cad2dfd6147854372606
#
_cell.length_a   1.000
_cell.length_b   1.000
_cell.length_c   1.000
_cell.angle_alpha   90.00
_cell.angle_beta   90.00
_cell.angle_gamma   90.00
#
_symmetry.space_group_name_H-M   'P 1'
#
loop_
_entity.id
_entity.type
_entity.pdbx_description
1 polymer ?
#
loop_
_entity_poly.entity_id
_entity_poly.type
_entity_poly.pdbx_seq_one_letter_code
_entity_poly.pdbx_strand_id
1 'polypeptide(L)'
;MRIGSCFPEPKNHRMMATWMSYDDFTALIDCIFNISQLGCPIIYGISDNDGKWWDNSGTAYLGWKPKDNGQNFLESLDKRMERPKPDAPDAVYQGGYFTVDPIYASDDD
;
A
#
# COMPACT_ATOMS: atom_id res chain seq x y z
N MET A 1 -1.58 -4.83 12.03
CA MET A 1 -1.58 -4.69 10.56
C MET A 1 -1.42 -3.24 10.17
N ARG A 2 -0.52 -2.96 9.26
CA ARG A 2 -0.39 -1.64 8.67
C ARG A 2 -0.91 -1.72 7.24
N ILE A 3 -2.08 -1.14 6.99
CA ILE A 3 -2.76 -1.24 5.70
C ILE A 3 -2.16 -0.23 4.73
N GLY A 4 -1.84 -0.67 3.53
CA GLY A 4 -1.45 0.20 2.44
C GLY A 4 -2.65 0.88 1.80
N SER A 5 -2.66 1.00 0.49
CA SER A 5 -3.72 1.68 -0.25
C SER A 5 -4.73 0.66 -0.78
N CYS A 6 -5.83 0.45 -0.05
CA CYS A 6 -6.82 -0.58 -0.37
C CYS A 6 -7.94 0.00 -1.24
N PHE A 7 -7.85 -0.24 -2.55
CA PHE A 7 -8.80 0.23 -3.55
C PHE A 7 -9.02 -0.85 -4.61
N PRO A 8 -10.11 -0.78 -5.40
CA PRO A 8 -10.32 -1.75 -6.49
C PRO A 8 -9.15 -1.79 -7.47
N GLU A 9 -8.49 -0.64 -7.70
CA GLU A 9 -7.29 -0.55 -8.51
C GLU A 9 -6.43 0.61 -8.02
N PRO A 10 -5.13 0.62 -8.31
CA PRO A 10 -4.27 1.75 -7.92
C PRO A 10 -4.76 3.05 -8.55
N LYS A 11 -4.79 4.12 -7.76
CA LYS A 11 -5.28 5.43 -8.20
C LYS A 11 -4.16 6.38 -8.63
N ASN A 12 -2.93 6.11 -8.28
CA ASN A 12 -1.78 6.92 -8.66
C ASN A 12 -0.52 6.07 -8.68
N HIS A 13 0.57 6.64 -9.18
CA HIS A 13 1.83 5.90 -9.33
C HIS A 13 2.47 5.50 -8.01
N ARG A 14 2.25 6.27 -6.93
CA ARG A 14 2.75 5.91 -5.62
C ARG A 14 2.14 4.58 -5.15
N MET A 15 0.93 4.29 -5.53
CA MET A 15 0.27 3.04 -5.15
C MET A 15 0.87 1.81 -5.82
N MET A 16 1.78 1.97 -6.78
CA MET A 16 2.57 0.82 -7.26
C MET A 16 3.37 0.18 -6.14
N ALA A 17 3.68 0.93 -5.09
CA ALA A 17 4.42 0.42 -3.93
C ALA A 17 3.48 0.01 -2.78
N THR A 18 2.29 0.59 -2.69
CA THR A 18 1.46 0.47 -1.49
C THR A 18 0.08 -0.14 -1.72
N TRP A 19 -0.29 -0.42 -2.95
CA TRP A 19 -1.63 -0.92 -3.25
C TRP A 19 -1.88 -2.30 -2.66
N MET A 20 -3.12 -2.50 -2.19
CA MET A 20 -3.61 -3.82 -1.79
C MET A 20 -4.99 -4.03 -2.40
N SER A 21 -5.17 -5.15 -3.11
CA SER A 21 -6.47 -5.49 -3.67
C SER A 21 -7.44 -5.91 -2.55
N TYR A 22 -8.72 -5.84 -2.84
CA TYR A 22 -9.74 -6.31 -1.91
C TYR A 22 -9.62 -7.81 -1.65
N ASP A 23 -9.30 -8.59 -2.67
CA ASP A 23 -9.12 -10.03 -2.52
C ASP A 23 -7.93 -10.37 -1.62
N ASP A 24 -6.81 -9.70 -1.79
CA ASP A 24 -5.64 -9.89 -0.93
C ASP A 24 -5.93 -9.46 0.51
N PHE A 25 -6.70 -8.38 0.70
CA PHE A 25 -7.10 -7.94 2.02
C PHE A 25 -8.01 -8.98 2.70
N THR A 26 -9.00 -9.46 1.98
CA THR A 26 -9.91 -10.48 2.51
C THR A 26 -9.14 -11.74 2.91
N ALA A 27 -8.19 -12.17 2.08
CA ALA A 27 -7.35 -13.32 2.37
C ALA A 27 -6.46 -13.09 3.60
N LEU A 28 -5.97 -11.86 3.82
CA LEU A 28 -5.18 -11.52 5.00
C LEU A 28 -6.02 -11.61 6.27
N ILE A 29 -7.23 -11.05 6.25
CA ILE A 29 -8.13 -11.11 7.40
C ILE A 29 -8.48 -12.56 7.73
N ASP A 30 -8.78 -13.37 6.72
CA ASP A 30 -9.07 -14.78 6.90
C ASP A 30 -7.88 -15.52 7.51
N CYS A 31 -6.68 -15.22 7.07
CA CYS A 31 -5.45 -15.80 7.57
C CYS A 31 -5.25 -15.46 9.04
N ILE A 32 -5.45 -14.19 9.43
CA ILE A 32 -5.29 -13.73 10.81
C ILE A 32 -6.26 -14.45 11.74
N PHE A 33 -7.50 -14.63 11.33
CA PHE A 33 -8.50 -15.27 12.18
C PHE A 33 -8.36 -16.79 12.26
N ASN A 34 -7.62 -17.41 11.37
CA ASN A 34 -7.49 -18.87 11.34
C ASN A 34 -6.13 -19.38 11.85
N ILE A 35 -5.20 -18.52 12.19
CA ILE A 35 -3.90 -18.98 12.66
C ILE A 35 -3.98 -19.31 14.16
N SER A 36 -3.30 -20.37 14.57
CA SER A 36 -3.35 -20.84 15.94
C SER A 36 -2.50 -20.02 16.89
N GLN A 37 -1.41 -19.42 16.42
CA GLN A 37 -0.54 -18.57 17.23
C GLN A 37 -0.18 -17.33 16.44
N LEU A 38 -0.90 -16.24 16.67
CA LEU A 38 -0.65 -14.99 15.98
C LEU A 38 0.46 -14.18 16.64
N GLY A 39 0.47 -14.10 17.95
CA GLY A 39 1.36 -13.19 18.66
C GLY A 39 0.97 -11.74 18.41
N CYS A 40 1.95 -10.87 18.29
CA CYS A 40 1.72 -9.45 18.05
C CYS A 40 2.64 -8.94 16.91
N PRO A 41 2.57 -9.53 15.71
CA PRO A 41 3.44 -9.13 14.62
C PRO A 41 2.95 -7.85 13.95
N ILE A 42 3.87 -7.17 13.28
CA ILE A 42 3.52 -6.07 12.37
C ILE A 42 3.57 -6.65 10.97
N ILE A 43 2.43 -6.63 10.28
CA ILE A 43 2.37 -7.05 8.89
C ILE A 43 1.89 -5.89 8.03
N TYR A 44 2.52 -5.69 6.89
CA TYR A 44 2.13 -4.66 5.94
C TYR A 44 1.06 -5.21 5.00
N GLY A 45 -0.11 -4.57 4.99
CA GLY A 45 -1.22 -4.95 4.13
C GLY A 45 -1.05 -4.37 2.75
N ILE A 46 -0.30 -5.05 1.91
CA ILE A 46 -0.09 -4.68 0.51
C ILE A 46 -0.17 -5.92 -0.35
N SER A 47 -0.55 -5.76 -1.61
CA SER A 47 -0.49 -6.83 -2.59
C SER A 47 0.96 -7.13 -2.99
N ASP A 48 1.18 -8.18 -3.77
CA ASP A 48 2.53 -8.58 -4.20
C ASP A 48 3.00 -7.71 -5.35
N ASN A 49 3.07 -6.42 -5.12
CA ASN A 49 3.43 -5.43 -6.11
C ASN A 49 4.92 -5.50 -6.44
N ASP A 50 5.26 -5.41 -7.72
CA ASP A 50 6.66 -5.38 -8.14
C ASP A 50 7.42 -4.20 -7.52
N GLY A 51 6.75 -3.06 -7.33
CA GLY A 51 7.36 -1.86 -6.77
C GLY A 51 7.21 -1.70 -5.26
N LYS A 52 6.86 -2.75 -4.52
CA LYS A 52 6.60 -2.61 -3.09
C LYS A 52 7.83 -2.17 -2.32
N TRP A 53 7.59 -1.32 -1.31
CA TRP A 53 8.64 -0.83 -0.43
C TRP A 53 8.86 -1.73 0.78
N TRP A 54 7.82 -2.43 1.21
CA TRP A 54 7.81 -3.12 2.50
C TRP A 54 8.02 -4.62 2.33
N ASP A 55 8.68 -5.22 3.31
CA ASP A 55 9.00 -6.62 3.31
C ASP A 55 8.26 -7.33 4.44
N ASN A 56 7.50 -8.35 4.10
CA ASN A 56 6.74 -9.16 5.05
C ASN A 56 7.41 -10.50 5.36
N SER A 57 8.69 -10.66 5.03
CA SER A 57 9.36 -11.95 5.26
C SER A 57 9.36 -12.37 6.72
N GLY A 58 9.39 -11.41 7.66
CA GLY A 58 9.35 -11.69 9.09
C GLY A 58 8.02 -12.24 9.58
N THR A 59 6.94 -12.11 8.80
CA THR A 59 5.62 -12.61 9.14
C THR A 59 5.16 -13.73 8.21
N ALA A 60 6.09 -14.35 7.49
CA ALA A 60 5.77 -15.42 6.55
C ALA A 60 5.10 -16.63 7.22
N TYR A 61 5.33 -16.81 8.54
CA TYR A 61 4.71 -17.92 9.28
C TYR A 61 3.18 -17.82 9.31
N LEU A 62 2.60 -16.66 9.04
CA LEU A 62 1.16 -16.50 8.99
C LEU A 62 0.54 -17.20 7.77
N GLY A 63 1.32 -17.50 6.77
CA GLY A 63 0.84 -18.21 5.58
C GLY A 63 0.10 -17.34 4.58
N TRP A 64 -0.01 -16.03 4.80
CA TRP A 64 -0.65 -15.15 3.84
C TRP A 64 0.26 -14.91 2.64
N LYS A 65 -0.26 -15.17 1.45
CA LYS A 65 0.46 -14.97 0.20
C LYS A 65 -0.39 -14.09 -0.71
N PRO A 66 -0.14 -12.77 -0.74
CA PRO A 66 -0.89 -11.90 -1.64
C PRO A 66 -0.60 -12.29 -3.09
N LYS A 67 -1.61 -12.17 -3.95
CA LYS A 67 -1.55 -12.64 -5.32
C LYS A 67 -1.62 -11.53 -6.35
N ASP A 68 -2.25 -10.42 -6.01
CA ASP A 68 -2.45 -9.34 -6.97
C ASP A 68 -1.23 -8.45 -7.04
N ASN A 69 -1.08 -7.73 -8.15
CA ASN A 69 0.09 -6.90 -8.40
C ASN A 69 -0.36 -5.61 -9.08
N GLY A 70 -0.11 -4.48 -8.43
CA GLY A 70 -0.47 -3.16 -8.96
C GLY A 70 0.21 -2.83 -10.28
N GLN A 71 1.32 -3.47 -10.60
CA GLN A 71 2.03 -3.27 -11.85
C GLN A 71 1.15 -3.55 -13.08
N ASN A 72 0.15 -4.43 -12.95
CA ASN A 72 -0.78 -4.73 -14.02
C ASN A 72 -1.63 -3.52 -14.42
N PHE A 73 -1.71 -2.48 -13.60
CA PHE A 73 -2.47 -1.26 -13.87
C PHE A 73 -1.59 -0.09 -14.30
N LEU A 74 -0.27 -0.27 -14.39
CA LEU A 74 0.66 0.82 -14.68
C LEU A 74 0.38 1.47 -16.02
N GLU A 75 0.11 0.69 -17.05
CA GLU A 75 -0.18 1.22 -18.37
C GLU A 75 -1.42 2.12 -18.35
N SER A 76 -2.46 1.70 -17.64
CA SER A 76 -3.67 2.48 -17.50
C SER A 76 -3.42 3.78 -16.72
N LEU A 77 -2.59 3.73 -15.70
CA LEU A 77 -2.23 4.93 -14.94
C LEU A 77 -1.42 5.91 -15.78
N ASP A 78 -0.48 5.42 -16.57
CA ASP A 78 0.33 6.27 -17.44
C ASP A 78 -0.52 7.00 -18.49
N LYS A 79 -1.64 6.40 -18.89
CA LYS A 79 -2.58 7.04 -19.81
C LYS A 79 -3.44 8.11 -19.16
N ARG A 80 -3.66 8.01 -17.84
CA ARG A 80 -4.56 8.91 -17.12
C ARG A 80 -3.85 10.04 -16.42
N MET A 81 -2.59 9.88 -16.07
CA MET A 81 -1.85 10.89 -15.32
C MET A 81 -0.35 10.79 -15.57
N GLU A 82 0.35 11.90 -15.35
CA GLU A 82 1.80 11.91 -15.48
C GLU A 82 2.43 11.28 -14.24
N ARG A 83 3.58 10.64 -14.44
CA ARG A 83 4.37 10.14 -13.32
C ARG A 83 4.92 11.31 -12.52
N PRO A 84 4.89 11.24 -11.17
CA PRO A 84 5.47 12.31 -10.35
C PRO A 84 6.97 12.36 -10.55
N LYS A 85 7.56 13.55 -10.31
CA LYS A 85 9.02 13.68 -10.34
C LYS A 85 9.62 12.85 -9.21
N PRO A 86 10.78 12.20 -9.42
CA PRO A 86 11.38 11.35 -8.40
C PRO A 86 11.67 12.05 -7.08
N ASP A 87 11.87 13.36 -7.07
CA ASP A 87 12.14 14.15 -5.88
C ASP A 87 10.90 14.82 -5.29
N ALA A 88 9.73 14.63 -5.86
CA ALA A 88 8.50 15.21 -5.31
C ALA A 88 8.19 14.60 -3.94
N PRO A 89 7.72 15.39 -2.96
CA PRO A 89 7.44 14.87 -1.61
C PRO A 89 6.50 13.68 -1.59
N ASP A 90 5.46 13.67 -2.42
CA ASP A 90 4.50 12.57 -2.48
C ASP A 90 5.10 11.32 -3.14
N ALA A 91 6.23 11.42 -3.81
CA ALA A 91 6.95 10.28 -4.37
C ALA A 91 8.07 9.79 -3.45
N VAL A 92 8.60 10.66 -2.57
CA VAL A 92 9.73 10.35 -1.70
C VAL A 92 9.27 9.83 -0.35
N TYR A 93 8.26 10.46 0.25
CA TYR A 93 7.83 10.14 1.60
C TYR A 93 6.67 9.15 1.60
N GLN A 94 6.67 8.23 2.55
CA GLN A 94 5.62 7.20 2.63
C GLN A 94 4.23 7.80 2.91
N GLY A 95 4.15 8.99 3.50
CA GLY A 95 2.89 9.68 3.75
C GLY A 95 2.17 10.15 2.48
N GLY A 96 2.85 10.18 1.32
CA GLY A 96 2.20 10.50 0.04
C GLY A 96 1.62 11.91 0.04
N TYR A 97 0.36 12.03 -0.34
CA TYR A 97 -0.30 13.34 -0.44
C TYR A 97 -0.33 14.10 0.87
N PHE A 98 -0.32 13.43 2.00
CA PHE A 98 -0.29 14.13 3.28
C PHE A 98 0.98 14.96 3.47
N THR A 99 2.05 14.65 2.75
CA THR A 99 3.31 15.39 2.86
C THR A 99 3.29 16.69 2.07
N VAL A 100 2.33 16.87 1.17
CA VAL A 100 2.19 18.11 0.38
C VAL A 100 0.98 18.93 0.80
N ASP A 101 0.16 18.45 1.73
CA ASP A 101 -0.97 19.19 2.25
C ASP A 101 -0.46 20.39 3.05
N PRO A 102 -1.11 21.55 2.95
CA PRO A 102 -0.69 22.72 3.71
C PRO A 102 -0.87 22.50 5.21
N ILE A 103 0.00 23.11 5.99
CA ILE A 103 -0.12 23.10 7.44
C ILE A 103 -0.91 24.35 7.83
N TYR A 104 -2.03 24.13 8.48
CA TYR A 104 -2.87 25.24 8.91
C TYR A 104 -2.47 25.60 10.33
N ALA A 105 -2.01 26.82 10.50
CA ALA A 105 -1.50 27.25 11.77
C ALA A 105 -2.59 27.43 12.79
N SER A 106 -3.62 27.87 12.64
CA SER A 106 -4.72 27.97 13.51
C SER A 106 -5.74 28.68 12.81
N ASP A 107 -6.70 28.70 13.34
CA ASP A 107 -7.69 29.22 12.77
C ASP A 107 -7.82 30.53 12.84
N ASP A 108 -7.15 31.08 13.22
CA ASP A 108 -7.05 32.26 13.27
C ASP A 108 -7.29 32.83 12.23
N ASP A 109 -7.16 32.34 11.70
CA ASP A 109 -7.38 32.76 10.65
C ASP A 109 -8.67 32.82 10.40
#